data_5d3c85ec869db185602d01ca29b9e4fb
#
_entry.id   5d3c85ec869db185602d01ca29b9e4fb
#
_cell.length_a   1.000
_cell.length_b   1.000
_cell.length_c   1.000
_cell.angle_alpha   90.00
_cell.angle_beta   90.00
_cell.angle_gamma   90.00
#
_symmetry.space_group_name_H-M   'P 1'
#
loop_
_entity.id
_entity.type
_entity.pdbx_description
1 polymer ?
#
loop_
_entity_poly.entity_id
_entity_poly.type
_entity_poly.pdbx_seq_one_letter_code
_entity_poly.pdbx_strand_id
1 'polypeptide(L)'
;QKMDADFRNMFGRWVKEQKKIGNKIFLVTGSDKKKTIQQIGIPLWRFVDGCYQNCGNQLYHKGRLIKQSSWRMSAELRLLIVTIMEKSLWYGVADTNINERVGMVNISTIGRGCTAEQRKSYCDWDKQSLERESIARIIRAVHPELDAAIGGQISIDVYPKGKDKAQVLDDMEGETIFFGDTCEIGGNDYPIAKKTDFYYNVSSPEETQRLLETNSR
;
A
#
# COMPACT_ATOMS: atom_id res chain seq x y z
N GLN A 1 6.11 -4.89 9.66
CA GLN A 1 6.52 -5.08 11.06
C GLN A 1 5.31 -4.96 11.98
N LYS A 2 5.28 -5.68 13.11
CA LYS A 2 4.21 -5.57 14.10
C LYS A 2 4.54 -4.38 15.02
N MET A 3 3.56 -3.53 15.26
CA MET A 3 3.68 -2.41 16.22
C MET A 3 3.88 -2.99 17.63
N ASP A 4 4.89 -2.55 18.35
CA ASP A 4 5.12 -2.95 19.74
C ASP A 4 4.04 -2.39 20.68
N ALA A 5 4.06 -2.83 21.95
CA ALA A 5 3.01 -2.46 22.91
C ALA A 5 3.09 -0.99 23.32
N ASP A 6 4.31 -0.45 23.47
CA ASP A 6 4.52 0.91 23.96
C ASP A 6 4.11 1.94 22.90
N PHE A 7 4.53 1.73 21.65
CA PHE A 7 4.09 2.56 20.53
C PHE A 7 2.57 2.48 20.33
N ARG A 8 1.98 1.28 20.44
CA ARG A 8 0.52 1.12 20.34
C ARG A 8 -0.22 1.92 21.41
N ASN A 9 0.24 1.88 22.65
CA ASN A 9 -0.34 2.62 23.76
C ASN A 9 -0.18 4.13 23.58
N MET A 10 1.01 4.58 23.17
CA MET A 10 1.28 5.98 22.86
C MET A 10 0.38 6.47 21.72
N PHE A 11 0.35 5.76 20.61
CA PHE A 11 -0.47 6.12 19.45
C PHE A 11 -1.97 6.16 19.81
N GLY A 12 -2.45 5.22 20.62
CA GLY A 12 -3.82 5.23 21.10
C GLY A 12 -4.17 6.47 21.95
N ARG A 13 -3.25 6.92 22.81
CA ARG A 13 -3.41 8.18 23.57
C ARG A 13 -3.41 9.38 22.63
N TRP A 14 -2.46 9.44 21.71
CA TRP A 14 -2.38 10.52 20.72
C TRP A 14 -3.66 10.61 19.88
N VAL A 15 -4.17 9.50 19.34
CA VAL A 15 -5.45 9.47 18.61
C VAL A 15 -6.59 10.03 19.46
N LYS A 16 -6.64 9.69 20.75
CA LYS A 16 -7.67 10.18 21.66
C LYS A 16 -7.60 11.72 21.83
N GLU A 17 -6.41 12.27 21.97
CA GLU A 17 -6.23 13.72 22.11
C GLU A 17 -6.58 14.46 20.80
N GLN A 18 -6.14 13.93 19.66
CA GLN A 18 -6.50 14.50 18.36
C GLN A 18 -8.02 14.54 18.13
N LYS A 19 -8.72 13.50 18.52
CA LYS A 19 -10.20 13.46 18.43
C LYS A 19 -10.89 14.47 19.33
N LYS A 20 -10.33 14.82 20.49
CA LYS A 20 -10.90 15.87 21.37
C LYS A 20 -10.88 17.25 20.74
N ILE A 21 -9.89 17.53 19.90
CA ILE A 21 -9.77 18.81 19.18
C ILE A 21 -10.39 18.77 17.78
N GLY A 22 -11.14 17.69 17.47
CA GLY A 22 -11.92 17.58 16.24
C GLY A 22 -11.19 16.92 15.05
N ASN A 23 -9.94 16.52 15.21
CA ASN A 23 -9.19 15.86 14.14
C ASN A 23 -9.68 14.41 13.92
N LYS A 24 -9.66 13.97 12.66
CA LYS A 24 -9.99 12.60 12.25
C LYS A 24 -8.70 11.86 11.87
N ILE A 25 -8.56 10.64 12.36
CA ILE A 25 -7.37 9.81 12.14
C ILE A 25 -7.70 8.61 11.27
N PHE A 26 -7.02 8.52 10.12
CA PHE A 26 -7.19 7.45 9.16
C PHE A 26 -5.90 6.64 9.00
N LEU A 27 -6.04 5.34 8.82
CA LEU A 27 -4.94 4.46 8.42
C LEU A 27 -5.11 4.09 6.95
N VAL A 28 -4.05 4.24 6.17
CA VAL A 28 -4.02 3.92 4.73
C VAL A 28 -2.92 2.90 4.47
N THR A 29 -3.27 1.75 3.91
CA THR A 29 -2.31 0.67 3.68
C THR A 29 -2.62 -0.14 2.42
N GLY A 30 -1.58 -0.65 1.77
CA GLY A 30 -1.70 -1.67 0.72
C GLY A 30 -2.03 -3.08 1.25
N SER A 31 -1.99 -3.27 2.57
CA SER A 31 -2.31 -4.56 3.21
C SER A 31 -3.82 -4.81 3.27
N ASP A 32 -4.19 -6.07 3.45
CA ASP A 32 -5.56 -6.48 3.76
C ASP A 32 -5.87 -6.28 5.26
N LYS A 33 -7.17 -6.42 5.61
CA LYS A 33 -7.67 -6.31 6.97
C LYS A 33 -6.96 -7.23 7.96
N LYS A 34 -6.73 -8.50 7.58
CA LYS A 34 -6.12 -9.51 8.45
C LYS A 34 -4.71 -9.09 8.85
N LYS A 35 -3.91 -8.70 7.87
CA LYS A 35 -2.53 -8.25 8.08
C LYS A 35 -2.48 -6.96 8.90
N THR A 36 -3.35 -5.99 8.62
CA THR A 36 -3.42 -4.74 9.39
C THR A 36 -3.76 -5.00 10.86
N ILE A 37 -4.77 -5.83 11.15
CA ILE A 37 -5.13 -6.21 12.52
C ILE A 37 -3.97 -6.91 13.22
N GLN A 38 -3.23 -7.79 12.54
CA GLN A 38 -2.04 -8.43 13.11
C GLN A 38 -0.95 -7.41 13.47
N GLN A 39 -0.82 -6.32 12.72
CA GLN A 39 0.19 -5.28 12.94
C GLN A 39 -0.15 -4.36 14.09
N ILE A 40 -1.38 -3.82 14.15
CA ILE A 40 -1.76 -2.76 15.08
C ILE A 40 -2.70 -3.21 16.21
N GLY A 41 -3.33 -4.38 16.07
CA GLY A 41 -4.32 -4.91 17.02
C GLY A 41 -5.75 -4.42 16.79
N ILE A 42 -6.72 -5.23 17.23
CA ILE A 42 -8.16 -4.93 17.06
C ILE A 42 -8.59 -3.64 17.76
N PRO A 43 -8.15 -3.33 19.00
CA PRO A 43 -8.59 -2.11 19.67
C PRO A 43 -8.27 -0.86 18.87
N LEU A 44 -7.01 -0.70 18.44
CA LEU A 44 -6.58 0.47 17.68
C LEU A 44 -7.23 0.53 16.30
N TRP A 45 -7.35 -0.62 15.61
CA TRP A 45 -8.03 -0.73 14.33
C TRP A 45 -9.50 -0.30 14.36
N ARG A 46 -10.19 -0.47 15.51
CA ARG A 46 -11.56 -0.01 15.72
C ARG A 46 -11.65 1.44 16.23
N PHE A 47 -10.57 1.94 16.78
CA PHE A 47 -10.57 3.22 17.48
C PHE A 47 -10.33 4.41 16.54
N VAL A 48 -9.54 4.24 15.49
CA VAL A 48 -9.35 5.26 14.44
C VAL A 48 -10.64 5.51 13.66
N ASP A 49 -10.74 6.65 12.99
CA ASP A 49 -11.96 7.05 12.28
C ASP A 49 -12.19 6.25 11.01
N GLY A 50 -11.13 5.76 10.38
CA GLY A 50 -11.22 4.85 9.26
C GLY A 50 -9.92 4.12 8.96
N CYS A 51 -10.07 2.92 8.39
CA CYS A 51 -8.95 2.11 7.90
C CYS A 51 -9.17 1.81 6.42
N TYR A 52 -8.37 2.42 5.58
CA TYR A 52 -8.32 2.13 4.16
C TYR A 52 -7.35 0.99 3.90
N GLN A 53 -7.86 -0.09 3.35
CA GLN A 53 -7.13 -1.30 3.00
C GLN A 53 -6.96 -1.42 1.49
N ASN A 54 -5.98 -2.22 1.04
CA ASN A 54 -5.74 -2.46 -0.38
C ASN A 54 -5.61 -1.13 -1.18
N CYS A 55 -4.78 -0.21 -0.71
CA CYS A 55 -4.57 1.12 -1.31
C CYS A 55 -5.85 1.97 -1.45
N GLY A 56 -6.79 1.87 -0.49
CA GLY A 56 -8.05 2.64 -0.51
C GLY A 56 -9.23 1.89 -1.13
N ASN A 57 -9.02 0.67 -1.65
CA ASN A 57 -10.08 -0.11 -2.28
C ASN A 57 -11.09 -0.72 -1.29
N GLN A 58 -10.83 -0.64 0.00
CA GLN A 58 -11.77 -0.96 1.07
C GLN A 58 -11.64 0.06 2.19
N LEU A 59 -12.78 0.57 2.67
CA LEU A 59 -12.87 1.41 3.88
C LEU A 59 -13.60 0.66 4.98
N TYR A 60 -12.96 0.60 6.13
CA TYR A 60 -13.57 0.14 7.38
C TYR A 60 -13.68 1.29 8.38
N HIS A 61 -14.87 1.45 8.98
CA HIS A 61 -15.13 2.37 10.09
C HIS A 61 -15.63 1.57 11.30
N LYS A 62 -14.99 1.74 12.45
CA LYS A 62 -15.31 1.00 13.70
C LYS A 62 -15.46 -0.53 13.49
N GLY A 63 -14.64 -1.09 12.63
CA GLY A 63 -14.65 -2.52 12.32
C GLY A 63 -15.67 -2.98 11.27
N ARG A 64 -16.54 -2.12 10.78
CA ARG A 64 -17.53 -2.42 9.73
C ARG A 64 -17.02 -2.00 8.37
N LEU A 65 -17.24 -2.82 7.35
CA LEU A 65 -16.96 -2.46 5.96
C LEU A 65 -17.99 -1.41 5.50
N ILE A 66 -17.49 -0.26 5.04
CA ILE A 66 -18.31 0.87 4.59
C ILE A 66 -18.31 0.98 3.06
N LYS A 67 -17.14 0.80 2.44
CA LYS A 67 -16.94 0.97 0.99
C LYS A 67 -16.00 -0.12 0.50
N GLN A 68 -16.27 -0.64 -0.70
CA GLN A 68 -15.43 -1.63 -1.34
C GLN A 68 -15.49 -1.47 -2.86
N SER A 69 -14.33 -1.56 -3.51
CA SER A 69 -14.21 -1.62 -4.97
C SER A 69 -14.87 -2.88 -5.53
N SER A 70 -15.61 -2.72 -6.61
CA SER A 70 -16.17 -3.83 -7.39
C SER A 70 -15.25 -4.35 -8.49
N TRP A 71 -14.13 -3.66 -8.76
CA TRP A 71 -13.21 -4.06 -9.81
C TRP A 71 -12.63 -5.46 -9.57
N ARG A 72 -12.52 -6.22 -10.66
CA ARG A 72 -11.91 -7.56 -10.70
C ARG A 72 -11.03 -7.64 -11.93
N MET A 73 -9.97 -8.43 -11.84
CA MET A 73 -9.10 -8.70 -12.97
C MET A 73 -9.87 -9.44 -14.07
N SER A 74 -9.79 -8.95 -15.31
CA SER A 74 -10.39 -9.62 -16.45
C SER A 74 -9.57 -10.85 -16.89
N ALA A 75 -10.19 -11.73 -17.67
CA ALA A 75 -9.50 -12.89 -18.24
C ALA A 75 -8.37 -12.47 -19.20
N GLU A 76 -8.60 -11.42 -19.96
CA GLU A 76 -7.61 -10.84 -20.91
C GLU A 76 -6.39 -10.30 -20.16
N LEU A 77 -6.61 -9.55 -19.09
CA LEU A 77 -5.51 -9.05 -18.25
C LEU A 77 -4.74 -10.20 -17.60
N ARG A 78 -5.44 -11.22 -17.13
CA ARG A 78 -4.80 -12.41 -16.56
C ARG A 78 -3.93 -13.10 -17.58
N LEU A 79 -4.43 -13.32 -18.81
CA LEU A 79 -3.68 -13.96 -19.88
C LEU A 79 -2.45 -13.12 -20.25
N LEU A 80 -2.59 -11.81 -20.38
CA LEU A 80 -1.46 -10.90 -20.63
C LEU A 80 -0.38 -11.05 -19.55
N ILE A 81 -0.77 -11.00 -18.27
CA ILE A 81 0.16 -11.11 -17.13
C ILE A 81 0.91 -12.45 -17.18
N VAL A 82 0.20 -13.58 -17.36
CA VAL A 82 0.81 -14.90 -17.45
C VAL A 82 1.81 -14.96 -18.61
N THR A 83 1.40 -14.50 -19.80
CA THR A 83 2.26 -14.51 -21.00
C THR A 83 3.53 -13.66 -20.79
N ILE A 84 3.44 -12.51 -20.13
CA ILE A 84 4.61 -11.67 -19.86
C ILE A 84 5.52 -12.36 -18.84
N MET A 85 4.96 -12.96 -17.81
CA MET A 85 5.74 -13.60 -16.74
C MET A 85 6.46 -14.87 -17.24
N GLU A 86 5.88 -15.63 -18.17
CA GLU A 86 6.53 -16.76 -18.82
C GLU A 86 7.76 -16.35 -19.65
N LYS A 87 7.85 -15.07 -20.05
CA LYS A 87 8.99 -14.49 -20.77
C LYS A 87 10.03 -13.84 -19.88
N SER A 88 9.87 -13.93 -18.55
CA SER A 88 10.86 -13.40 -17.61
C SER A 88 12.23 -14.04 -17.85
N LEU A 89 13.27 -13.21 -17.80
CA LEU A 89 14.65 -13.68 -17.85
C LEU A 89 15.20 -14.04 -16.47
N TRP A 90 14.40 -13.86 -15.42
CA TRP A 90 14.77 -14.30 -14.08
C TRP A 90 14.60 -15.80 -13.91
N TYR A 91 15.69 -16.47 -13.56
CA TYR A 91 15.68 -17.91 -13.26
C TYR A 91 15.51 -18.14 -11.76
N GLY A 92 14.49 -18.88 -11.36
CA GLY A 92 14.25 -19.23 -9.97
C GLY A 92 12.89 -18.74 -9.47
N VAL A 93 11.88 -18.96 -10.26
CA VAL A 93 10.49 -18.61 -9.93
C VAL A 93 10.03 -19.45 -8.74
N ALA A 94 9.66 -18.79 -7.65
CA ALA A 94 8.93 -19.39 -6.57
C ALA A 94 7.42 -19.29 -6.86
N ASP A 95 6.67 -20.11 -6.15
CA ASP A 95 5.22 -20.24 -6.19
C ASP A 95 4.44 -18.91 -6.15
N THR A 96 3.27 -18.87 -6.75
CA THR A 96 2.25 -17.82 -6.63
C THR A 96 2.67 -16.41 -7.06
N ASN A 97 2.60 -16.18 -8.34
CA ASN A 97 3.02 -14.95 -8.97
C ASN A 97 1.91 -13.89 -9.06
N ILE A 98 0.65 -14.29 -8.98
CA ILE A 98 -0.54 -13.43 -9.09
C ILE A 98 -1.35 -13.50 -7.82
N ASN A 99 -1.52 -12.35 -7.16
CA ASN A 99 -2.30 -12.22 -5.94
C ASN A 99 -3.41 -11.20 -6.16
N GLU A 100 -4.61 -11.71 -6.45
CA GLU A 100 -5.80 -10.88 -6.55
C GLU A 100 -6.22 -10.37 -5.18
N ARG A 101 -6.48 -9.06 -5.09
CA ARG A 101 -6.99 -8.38 -3.92
C ARG A 101 -8.23 -7.59 -4.30
N VAL A 102 -8.90 -7.05 -3.32
CA VAL A 102 -10.04 -6.17 -3.61
C VAL A 102 -9.56 -4.92 -4.34
N GLY A 103 -10.07 -4.73 -5.55
CA GLY A 103 -9.82 -3.55 -6.37
C GLY A 103 -8.42 -3.47 -7.00
N MET A 104 -7.60 -4.50 -6.86
CA MET A 104 -6.25 -4.54 -7.43
C MET A 104 -5.72 -5.96 -7.58
N VAL A 105 -4.70 -6.13 -8.38
CA VAL A 105 -3.90 -7.35 -8.43
C VAL A 105 -2.43 -7.01 -8.19
N ASN A 106 -1.78 -7.81 -7.37
CA ASN A 106 -0.34 -7.71 -7.13
C ASN A 106 0.35 -8.89 -7.80
N ILE A 107 1.29 -8.61 -8.68
CA ILE A 107 2.06 -9.61 -9.43
C ILE A 107 3.53 -9.55 -9.04
N SER A 108 4.20 -10.69 -9.09
CA SER A 108 5.62 -10.81 -8.73
C SER A 108 6.28 -11.88 -9.58
N THR A 109 7.27 -11.53 -10.36
CA THR A 109 8.01 -12.46 -11.22
C THR A 109 8.68 -13.57 -10.41
N ILE A 110 9.33 -13.20 -9.31
CA ILE A 110 10.00 -14.14 -8.42
C ILE A 110 9.02 -14.94 -7.54
N GLY A 111 7.78 -14.45 -7.38
CA GLY A 111 6.80 -15.04 -6.45
C GLY A 111 6.99 -14.63 -5.00
N ARG A 112 5.93 -14.82 -4.21
CA ARG A 112 5.89 -14.40 -2.80
C ARG A 112 6.51 -15.40 -1.83
N GLY A 113 6.67 -16.66 -2.25
CA GLY A 113 7.31 -17.73 -1.50
C GLY A 113 8.85 -17.68 -1.50
N CYS A 114 9.45 -16.69 -2.15
CA CYS A 114 10.90 -16.56 -2.24
C CYS A 114 11.56 -16.35 -0.88
N THR A 115 12.78 -16.89 -0.72
CA THR A 115 13.61 -16.63 0.46
C THR A 115 14.12 -15.18 0.50
N ALA A 116 14.66 -14.75 1.64
CA ALA A 116 15.27 -13.42 1.78
C ALA A 116 16.46 -13.21 0.80
N GLU A 117 17.24 -14.26 0.57
CA GLU A 117 18.37 -14.24 -0.36
C GLU A 117 17.91 -14.12 -1.82
N GLN A 118 16.93 -14.93 -2.21
CA GLN A 118 16.32 -14.84 -3.55
C GLN A 118 15.71 -13.46 -3.79
N ARG A 119 15.02 -12.91 -2.78
CA ARG A 119 14.45 -11.56 -2.83
C ARG A 119 15.53 -10.51 -3.06
N LYS A 120 16.63 -10.57 -2.32
CA LYS A 120 17.75 -9.64 -2.47
C LYS A 120 18.36 -9.76 -3.86
N SER A 121 18.66 -10.98 -4.31
CA SER A 121 19.23 -11.24 -5.64
C SER A 121 18.34 -10.72 -6.77
N TYR A 122 17.02 -10.95 -6.68
CA TYR A 122 16.07 -10.39 -7.64
C TYR A 122 16.06 -8.87 -7.63
N CYS A 123 16.05 -8.24 -6.45
CA CYS A 123 16.08 -6.78 -6.36
C CYS A 123 17.34 -6.18 -7.01
N ASP A 124 18.50 -6.80 -6.79
CA ASP A 124 19.76 -6.33 -7.36
C ASP A 124 19.81 -6.53 -8.88
N TRP A 125 19.25 -7.62 -9.39
CA TRP A 125 19.10 -7.89 -10.81
C TRP A 125 18.08 -6.93 -11.48
N ASP A 126 16.91 -6.73 -10.87
CA ASP A 126 15.84 -5.88 -11.41
C ASP A 126 16.25 -4.39 -11.51
N LYS A 127 17.15 -3.91 -10.65
CA LYS A 127 17.73 -2.56 -10.78
C LYS A 127 18.47 -2.34 -12.10
N GLN A 128 19.02 -3.41 -12.69
CA GLN A 128 19.75 -3.36 -13.95
C GLN A 128 18.86 -3.74 -15.14
N SER A 129 18.06 -4.78 -14.99
CA SER A 129 17.19 -5.31 -16.05
C SER A 129 15.95 -4.47 -16.29
N LEU A 130 15.49 -3.72 -15.26
CA LEU A 130 14.25 -2.94 -15.27
C LEU A 130 13.03 -3.78 -15.67
N GLU A 131 13.02 -5.06 -15.29
CA GLU A 131 11.97 -6.00 -15.68
C GLU A 131 10.59 -5.54 -15.18
N ARG A 132 10.48 -5.19 -13.89
CA ARG A 132 9.20 -4.74 -13.32
C ARG A 132 8.70 -3.47 -14.00
N GLU A 133 9.58 -2.53 -14.30
CA GLU A 133 9.19 -1.31 -15.03
C GLU A 133 8.73 -1.64 -16.46
N SER A 134 9.41 -2.57 -17.13
CA SER A 134 9.03 -3.02 -18.47
C SER A 134 7.67 -3.70 -18.47
N ILE A 135 7.40 -4.59 -17.50
CA ILE A 135 6.10 -5.24 -17.32
C ILE A 135 5.00 -4.21 -17.06
N ALA A 136 5.24 -3.28 -16.13
CA ALA A 136 4.29 -2.22 -15.81
C ALA A 136 3.96 -1.35 -17.04
N ARG A 137 4.97 -1.00 -17.85
CA ARG A 137 4.80 -0.26 -19.09
C ARG A 137 3.97 -1.02 -20.13
N ILE A 138 4.20 -2.33 -20.30
CA ILE A 138 3.41 -3.16 -21.22
C ILE A 138 1.95 -3.21 -20.77
N ILE A 139 1.69 -3.42 -19.48
CA ILE A 139 0.32 -3.46 -18.96
C ILE A 139 -0.40 -2.13 -19.23
N ARG A 140 0.23 -1.00 -18.91
CA ARG A 140 -0.33 0.34 -19.17
C ARG A 140 -0.58 0.63 -20.66
N ALA A 141 0.26 0.07 -21.54
CA ALA A 141 0.12 0.25 -22.99
C ALA A 141 -1.04 -0.58 -23.58
N VAL A 142 -1.23 -1.80 -23.10
CA VAL A 142 -2.29 -2.72 -23.58
C VAL A 142 -3.64 -2.41 -22.92
N HIS A 143 -3.61 -1.96 -21.66
CA HIS A 143 -4.78 -1.62 -20.84
C HIS A 143 -4.70 -0.17 -20.36
N PRO A 144 -5.00 0.82 -21.22
CA PRO A 144 -4.86 2.25 -20.87
C PRO A 144 -5.82 2.72 -19.77
N GLU A 145 -6.86 1.94 -19.46
CA GLU A 145 -7.78 2.14 -18.34
C GLU A 145 -7.20 1.71 -16.99
N LEU A 146 -6.06 0.99 -17.01
CA LEU A 146 -5.36 0.54 -15.80
C LEU A 146 -4.10 1.35 -15.57
N ASP A 147 -3.67 1.32 -14.32
CA ASP A 147 -2.33 1.73 -13.92
C ASP A 147 -1.57 0.52 -13.37
N ALA A 148 -0.25 0.60 -13.45
CA ALA A 148 0.65 -0.42 -12.95
C ALA A 148 1.86 0.27 -12.32
N ALA A 149 2.04 0.10 -11.01
CA ALA A 149 3.10 0.73 -10.24
C ALA A 149 4.00 -0.31 -9.58
N ILE A 150 5.27 0.02 -9.41
CA ILE A 150 6.21 -0.83 -8.67
C ILE A 150 5.77 -0.92 -7.22
N GLY A 151 5.50 -2.14 -6.75
CA GLY A 151 5.03 -2.44 -5.40
C GLY A 151 6.11 -3.08 -4.53
N GLY A 152 6.65 -2.35 -3.58
CA GLY A 152 7.69 -2.85 -2.68
C GLY A 152 8.92 -3.38 -3.43
N GLN A 153 9.52 -4.46 -2.90
CA GLN A 153 10.82 -4.95 -3.40
C GLN A 153 10.73 -5.84 -4.65
N ILE A 154 9.64 -6.59 -4.83
CA ILE A 154 9.56 -7.69 -5.81
C ILE A 154 8.24 -7.73 -6.59
N SER A 155 7.37 -6.75 -6.45
CA SER A 155 6.04 -6.82 -7.03
C SER A 155 5.67 -5.59 -7.84
N ILE A 156 4.60 -5.75 -8.61
CA ILE A 156 3.92 -4.71 -9.35
C ILE A 156 2.46 -4.73 -8.88
N ASP A 157 1.92 -3.57 -8.56
CA ASP A 157 0.51 -3.39 -8.22
C ASP A 157 -0.23 -2.87 -9.46
N VAL A 158 -1.28 -3.58 -9.90
CA VAL A 158 -2.12 -3.24 -11.06
C VAL A 158 -3.53 -2.94 -10.56
N TYR A 159 -4.07 -1.79 -10.97
CA TYR A 159 -5.37 -1.27 -10.50
C TYR A 159 -5.98 -0.33 -11.55
N PRO A 160 -7.29 -0.02 -11.47
CA PRO A 160 -7.90 0.98 -12.35
C PRO A 160 -7.23 2.34 -12.19
N LYS A 161 -7.05 3.04 -13.30
CA LYS A 161 -6.42 4.36 -13.33
C LYS A 161 -7.08 5.33 -12.33
N GLY A 162 -6.26 6.02 -11.54
CA GLY A 162 -6.72 6.92 -10.49
C GLY A 162 -7.15 6.22 -9.19
N LYS A 163 -7.00 4.89 -9.09
CA LYS A 163 -7.31 4.12 -7.87
C LYS A 163 -6.07 3.72 -7.08
N ASP A 164 -5.06 4.60 -7.07
CA ASP A 164 -3.90 4.55 -6.17
C ASP A 164 -4.28 4.96 -4.72
N LYS A 165 -3.28 5.06 -3.84
CA LYS A 165 -3.53 5.45 -2.44
C LYS A 165 -4.17 6.83 -2.29
N ALA A 166 -4.01 7.74 -3.24
CA ALA A 166 -4.56 9.09 -3.15
C ALA A 166 -6.09 9.12 -3.28
N GLN A 167 -6.73 8.06 -3.80
CA GLN A 167 -8.20 7.96 -3.86
C GLN A 167 -8.88 8.14 -2.50
N VAL A 168 -8.16 7.92 -1.39
CA VAL A 168 -8.74 8.07 -0.05
C VAL A 168 -9.04 9.53 0.28
N LEU A 169 -8.35 10.47 -0.35
CA LEU A 169 -8.56 11.91 -0.15
C LEU A 169 -9.92 12.38 -0.69
N ASP A 170 -10.51 11.66 -1.64
CA ASP A 170 -11.86 11.94 -2.14
C ASP A 170 -12.95 11.80 -1.05
N ASP A 171 -12.66 11.06 0.02
CA ASP A 171 -13.55 10.83 1.16
C ASP A 171 -13.20 11.73 2.37
N MET A 172 -12.24 12.66 2.25
CA MET A 172 -11.74 13.51 3.34
C MET A 172 -12.11 14.98 3.13
N GLU A 173 -12.36 15.68 4.22
CA GLU A 173 -12.66 17.10 4.25
C GLU A 173 -11.66 17.82 5.16
N GLY A 174 -11.31 19.07 4.81
CA GLY A 174 -10.39 19.89 5.57
C GLY A 174 -8.92 19.63 5.25
N GLU A 175 -8.04 20.23 6.04
CA GLU A 175 -6.60 20.12 5.90
C GLU A 175 -6.12 18.69 6.19
N THR A 176 -5.24 18.18 5.36
CA THR A 176 -4.76 16.79 5.40
C THR A 176 -3.25 16.73 5.66
N ILE A 177 -2.86 15.90 6.63
CA ILE A 177 -1.45 15.62 6.93
C ILE A 177 -1.21 14.12 6.76
N PHE A 178 -0.22 13.75 5.95
CA PHE A 178 0.11 12.36 5.68
C PHE A 178 1.49 11.97 6.25
N PHE A 179 1.59 10.79 6.83
CA PHE A 179 2.85 10.17 7.26
C PHE A 179 3.04 8.87 6.47
N GLY A 180 4.13 8.79 5.70
CA GLY A 180 4.44 7.62 4.87
C GLY A 180 5.93 7.34 4.78
N ASP A 181 6.30 6.12 4.42
CA ASP A 181 7.70 5.67 4.35
C ASP A 181 8.27 5.61 2.92
N THR A 182 7.44 5.87 1.90
CA THR A 182 7.82 5.82 0.48
C THR A 182 7.18 6.97 -0.30
N CYS A 183 7.34 8.20 0.22
CA CYS A 183 6.75 9.42 -0.35
C CYS A 183 7.52 10.01 -1.54
N GLU A 184 8.67 9.45 -1.91
CA GLU A 184 9.48 9.89 -3.05
C GLU A 184 8.89 9.41 -4.39
N ILE A 185 9.31 10.05 -5.49
CA ILE A 185 8.88 9.68 -6.85
C ILE A 185 9.13 8.19 -7.10
N GLY A 186 8.09 7.48 -7.52
CA GLY A 186 8.11 6.02 -7.72
C GLY A 186 7.75 5.20 -6.48
N GLY A 187 7.64 5.82 -5.30
CA GLY A 187 7.14 5.18 -4.10
C GLY A 187 5.62 5.03 -4.10
N ASN A 188 5.13 4.04 -3.38
CA ASN A 188 3.68 3.75 -3.35
C ASN A 188 2.88 4.75 -2.48
N ASP A 189 3.56 5.59 -1.70
CA ASP A 189 2.98 6.69 -0.92
C ASP A 189 3.06 8.04 -1.65
N TYR A 190 3.87 8.12 -2.72
CA TYR A 190 4.02 9.35 -3.48
C TYR A 190 2.68 9.94 -4.00
N PRO A 191 1.75 9.14 -4.55
CA PRO A 191 0.49 9.69 -5.04
C PRO A 191 -0.34 10.41 -3.97
N ILE A 192 -0.41 9.88 -2.76
CA ILE A 192 -1.14 10.52 -1.66
C ILE A 192 -0.34 11.68 -1.07
N ALA A 193 0.97 11.53 -0.86
CA ALA A 193 1.84 12.59 -0.34
C ALA A 193 1.78 13.84 -1.22
N LYS A 194 1.78 13.68 -2.53
CA LYS A 194 1.70 14.79 -3.50
C LYS A 194 0.38 15.57 -3.45
N LYS A 195 -0.70 14.95 -2.98
CA LYS A 195 -2.06 15.52 -2.99
C LYS A 195 -2.53 16.01 -1.62
N THR A 196 -1.87 15.63 -0.53
CA THR A 196 -2.14 16.15 0.82
C THR A 196 -1.55 17.54 0.99
N ASP A 197 -2.11 18.34 1.90
CA ASP A 197 -1.63 19.69 2.19
C ASP A 197 -0.23 19.65 2.80
N PHE A 198 0.02 18.69 3.69
CA PHE A 198 1.33 18.42 4.28
C PHE A 198 1.62 16.92 4.31
N TYR A 199 2.90 16.57 4.19
CA TYR A 199 3.33 15.20 4.42
C TYR A 199 4.69 15.11 5.10
N TYR A 200 4.90 14.01 5.80
CA TYR A 200 6.17 13.63 6.41
C TYR A 200 6.63 12.31 5.80
N ASN A 201 7.82 12.33 5.16
CA ASN A 201 8.47 11.10 4.72
C ASN A 201 9.25 10.55 5.91
N VAL A 202 8.79 9.44 6.48
CA VAL A 202 9.34 8.84 7.71
C VAL A 202 10.17 7.61 7.40
N SER A 203 11.33 7.52 8.00
CA SER A 203 12.27 6.41 7.79
C SER A 203 12.00 5.20 8.69
N SER A 204 11.25 5.39 9.78
CA SER A 204 10.99 4.34 10.76
C SER A 204 9.75 4.62 11.63
N PRO A 205 9.21 3.58 12.32
CA PRO A 205 8.16 3.76 13.31
C PRO A 205 8.57 4.71 14.45
N GLU A 206 9.84 4.68 14.88
CA GLU A 206 10.37 5.53 15.94
C GLU A 206 10.37 7.00 15.53
N GLU A 207 10.68 7.28 14.26
CA GLU A 207 10.58 8.63 13.73
C GLU A 207 9.12 9.11 13.69
N THR A 208 8.20 8.26 13.26
CA THR A 208 6.77 8.55 13.33
C THR A 208 6.35 8.87 14.76
N GLN A 209 6.75 8.05 15.73
CA GLN A 209 6.45 8.29 17.15
C GLN A 209 6.92 9.67 17.59
N ARG A 210 8.19 10.02 17.35
CA ARG A 210 8.78 11.30 17.71
C ARG A 210 8.02 12.49 17.09
N LEU A 211 7.66 12.39 15.82
CA LEU A 211 6.90 13.45 15.13
C LEU A 211 5.50 13.64 15.72
N LEU A 212 4.81 12.56 16.07
CA LEU A 212 3.49 12.61 16.69
C LEU A 212 3.56 13.23 18.09
N GLU A 213 4.60 12.94 18.89
CA GLU A 213 4.82 13.54 20.21
C GLU A 213 5.15 15.02 20.13
N THR A 214 5.92 15.44 19.12
CA THR A 214 6.32 16.84 18.95
C THR A 214 5.20 17.71 18.39
N ASN A 215 4.37 17.18 17.51
CA ASN A 215 3.25 17.88 16.86
C ASN A 215 1.92 17.73 17.63
N SER A 216 1.96 17.38 18.89
CA SER A 216 0.77 17.23 19.76
C SER A 216 0.24 18.56 20.31
N ARG A 217 0.69 19.70 19.77
CA ARG A 217 0.25 21.05 20.20
C ARG A 217 -0.74 21.66 19.22
#